data_7eb119957f5e96945e5f7da300587fde
#
_entry.id   7eb119957f5e96945e5f7da300587fde
#
_cell.length_a   1.000
_cell.length_b   1.000
_cell.length_c   1.000
_cell.angle_alpha   90.00
_cell.angle_beta   90.00
_cell.angle_gamma   90.00
#
_symmetry.space_group_name_H-M   'P 1'
#
loop_
_entity.id
_entity.type
_entity.pdbx_description
1 polymer ?
#
loop_
_entity_poly.entity_id
_entity_poly.type
_entity_poly.pdbx_seq_one_letter_code
_entity_poly.pdbx_strand_id
1 'polypeptide(L)'
;MRTLKMIPLAIALAASMGGDAANGPQYPERPANLDFERGDFGWKFGSDAWSIDEKGGRNGSKCLAWARSASSGDSYATQRFMVEGGGKYRFGGWVKCESLMLGDKPAKPRMTIDWYDEDGRWISGADGFPVAENGVGNDGWVRFEGSTPPLQGQARIGQFRFTQPSEPITGRFKVDDLEVELVGSSPVEWLVSSAYRDWAEEGEVRFHAILHINCVKNPLETLDAVFVYTDASGCGAERTADAFDAETADVTLRVADLAEGSHPVALEIRKRSGGLLGSTSLSFTRAPRPRRRVDLDDAGRVLLDGKRFFPIGIYATLAPASLEMITNSPFNSIIAYQLPTLAQLDAIAAAGRLLCYNLQRKEAELDQIVNAVKGHPAILAWYVNDEAPADAVPGLRDMRRRLHALDPDHPVWGVTDKPYLVRPFLGTCDVIGMDPYPIGNRRNAIGLASDWPLEARAASFGTLPQWQVPQTFNWKWYRKEETNPEFRFPTKEELACMTYQGIAAGANGLFDFCLSSDPTTERGREFAANWGNVCDVAAEVKSNAGLILSDPGPAVSSAPKEVVVRTWRTDSGEVKALVVNRTRQPARGEVRLADGAAFAFDLAPLGYGFVGKVQKNSHVALAVGDVL
;
A
#
# COMPACT_ATOMS: atom_id res chain seq x y z
N MET A 1 20.63 16.47 4.85
CA MET A 1 19.32 16.00 4.41
C MET A 1 19.33 15.93 2.90
N ARG A 2 19.57 14.76 2.33
CA ARG A 2 19.34 14.49 0.91
C ARG A 2 18.49 13.24 0.88
N THR A 3 17.20 13.45 0.72
CA THR A 3 16.23 12.42 0.36
C THR A 3 16.78 11.73 -0.89
N LEU A 4 17.06 10.43 -0.81
CA LEU A 4 17.25 9.61 -1.99
C LEU A 4 15.90 9.53 -2.69
N LYS A 5 15.64 10.49 -3.57
CA LYS A 5 14.53 10.41 -4.50
C LYS A 5 14.81 9.24 -5.42
N MET A 6 13.88 8.30 -5.47
CA MET A 6 13.74 7.44 -6.63
C MET A 6 13.63 8.36 -7.84
N ILE A 7 14.68 8.39 -8.65
CA ILE A 7 14.67 9.08 -9.94
C ILE A 7 14.06 8.08 -10.92
N PRO A 8 12.84 8.28 -11.39
CA PRO A 8 12.43 7.64 -12.63
C PRO A 8 13.33 8.24 -13.72
N LEU A 9 13.73 7.46 -14.67
CA LEU A 9 14.56 7.85 -15.83
C LEU A 9 13.95 8.99 -16.68
N ALA A 10 12.83 9.56 -16.26
CA ALA A 10 12.12 10.66 -16.91
C ALA A 10 12.82 12.04 -16.83
N ILE A 11 13.90 12.20 -16.04
CA ILE A 11 14.55 13.52 -15.85
C ILE A 11 15.49 13.90 -17.01
N ALA A 12 15.85 12.98 -17.89
CA ALA A 12 16.80 13.28 -18.98
C ALA A 12 16.21 14.10 -20.14
N LEU A 13 14.89 14.35 -20.20
CA LEU A 13 14.27 15.11 -21.31
C LEU A 13 13.97 16.58 -21.00
N ALA A 14 14.15 17.05 -19.76
CA ALA A 14 13.88 18.45 -19.40
C ALA A 14 15.01 19.43 -19.73
N ALA A 15 16.16 18.95 -20.20
CA ALA A 15 17.39 19.77 -20.33
C ALA A 15 17.61 20.44 -21.71
N SER A 16 16.64 20.41 -22.63
CA SER A 16 16.86 20.98 -23.98
C SER A 16 15.86 22.04 -24.45
N MET A 17 15.09 22.66 -23.54
CA MET A 17 14.30 23.84 -23.88
C MET A 17 14.73 25.02 -23.02
N GLY A 18 15.72 25.78 -23.49
CA GLY A 18 15.97 27.13 -23.03
C GLY A 18 14.79 28.02 -23.46
N GLY A 19 13.93 28.37 -22.54
CA GLY A 19 12.84 29.33 -22.69
C GLY A 19 12.77 30.18 -21.44
N ASP A 20 12.55 31.49 -21.62
CA ASP A 20 12.53 32.53 -20.59
C ASP A 20 11.74 32.13 -19.32
N ALA A 21 12.33 32.42 -18.17
CA ALA A 21 11.83 32.09 -16.82
C ALA A 21 10.58 32.86 -16.37
N ALA A 22 9.77 33.39 -17.26
CA ALA A 22 8.54 34.13 -16.93
C ALA A 22 7.24 33.43 -17.40
N ASN A 23 7.32 32.38 -18.26
CA ASN A 23 6.16 31.56 -18.64
C ASN A 23 6.59 30.11 -18.59
N GLY A 24 6.09 29.34 -17.63
CA GLY A 24 6.24 27.88 -17.59
C GLY A 24 5.76 27.26 -18.90
N PRO A 25 6.14 26.01 -19.24
CA PRO A 25 5.80 25.38 -20.49
C PRO A 25 4.27 25.37 -20.66
N GLN A 26 3.78 26.10 -21.66
CA GLN A 26 2.36 26.13 -21.99
C GLN A 26 2.00 24.86 -22.75
N TYR A 27 1.32 23.93 -22.08
CA TYR A 27 0.75 22.75 -22.71
C TYR A 27 -0.69 23.04 -23.17
N PRO A 28 -1.21 22.35 -24.20
CA PRO A 28 -2.59 22.53 -24.65
C PRO A 28 -3.55 22.09 -23.53
N GLU A 29 -4.71 22.77 -23.40
CA GLU A 29 -5.77 22.41 -22.45
C GLU A 29 -6.32 20.99 -22.68
N ARG A 30 -6.22 20.49 -23.90
CA ARG A 30 -6.62 19.14 -24.28
C ARG A 30 -5.55 18.52 -25.16
N PRO A 31 -5.34 17.22 -25.07
CA PRO A 31 -4.45 16.53 -26.00
C PRO A 31 -5.00 16.66 -27.44
N ALA A 32 -4.09 16.67 -28.38
CA ALA A 32 -4.41 16.88 -29.80
C ALA A 32 -4.07 15.64 -30.62
N ASN A 33 -4.71 15.49 -31.79
CA ASN A 33 -4.39 14.46 -32.76
C ASN A 33 -4.43 13.04 -32.13
N LEU A 34 -5.49 12.76 -31.40
CA LEU A 34 -5.71 11.48 -30.73
C LEU A 34 -6.14 10.36 -31.71
N ASP A 35 -6.55 10.75 -32.90
CA ASP A 35 -6.88 9.92 -34.07
C ASP A 35 -5.69 9.73 -35.04
N PHE A 36 -4.54 10.34 -34.75
CA PHE A 36 -3.30 10.29 -35.54
C PHE A 36 -3.42 10.77 -37.02
N GLU A 37 -4.55 11.33 -37.45
CA GLU A 37 -4.75 11.78 -38.84
C GLU A 37 -3.81 12.91 -39.28
N ARG A 38 -3.20 13.61 -38.30
CA ARG A 38 -2.20 14.65 -38.52
C ARG A 38 -0.77 14.12 -38.36
N GLY A 39 -0.55 12.80 -38.51
CA GLY A 39 0.76 12.16 -38.29
C GLY A 39 1.20 12.21 -36.85
N ASP A 40 2.44 12.57 -36.62
CA ASP A 40 3.05 12.66 -35.26
C ASP A 40 2.79 13.99 -34.55
N PHE A 41 1.92 14.84 -35.08
CA PHE A 41 1.65 16.15 -34.50
C PHE A 41 1.23 16.06 -33.02
N GLY A 42 2.01 16.72 -32.14
CA GLY A 42 1.79 16.73 -30.70
C GLY A 42 2.43 15.55 -29.95
N TRP A 43 2.90 14.52 -30.66
CA TRP A 43 3.51 13.34 -30.07
C TRP A 43 5.03 13.42 -30.08
N LYS A 44 5.66 12.83 -29.08
CA LYS A 44 7.12 12.65 -28.98
C LYS A 44 7.44 11.16 -28.87
N PHE A 45 8.32 10.70 -29.74
CA PHE A 45 8.78 9.31 -29.79
C PHE A 45 10.17 9.18 -29.15
N GLY A 46 10.30 8.27 -28.20
CA GLY A 46 11.55 8.01 -27.48
C GLY A 46 12.49 7.03 -28.20
N SER A 47 12.07 6.45 -29.33
CA SER A 47 12.90 5.59 -30.18
C SER A 47 12.30 5.45 -31.58
N ASP A 48 13.08 4.87 -32.49
CA ASP A 48 12.70 4.52 -33.87
C ASP A 48 11.72 3.34 -33.98
N ALA A 49 11.42 2.67 -32.86
CA ALA A 49 10.38 1.64 -32.82
C ALA A 49 8.96 2.21 -33.01
N TRP A 50 8.78 3.51 -32.80
CA TRP A 50 7.52 4.21 -32.99
C TRP A 50 7.44 4.89 -34.34
N SER A 51 6.28 4.80 -34.98
CA SER A 51 6.00 5.43 -36.26
C SER A 51 4.51 5.67 -36.42
N ILE A 52 4.15 6.44 -37.45
CA ILE A 52 2.77 6.55 -37.95
C ILE A 52 2.59 5.58 -39.11
N ASP A 53 1.60 4.70 -39.00
CA ASP A 53 1.18 3.85 -40.11
C ASP A 53 0.05 4.56 -40.84
N GLU A 54 0.30 4.94 -42.10
CA GLU A 54 -0.57 5.78 -42.90
C GLU A 54 -1.94 5.15 -43.29
N LYS A 55 -2.06 3.82 -43.19
CA LYS A 55 -3.24 3.05 -43.56
C LYS A 55 -3.56 1.89 -42.64
N GLY A 56 -2.82 1.77 -41.55
CA GLY A 56 -2.91 0.66 -40.63
C GLY A 56 -3.90 0.85 -39.49
N GLY A 57 -4.56 2.00 -39.43
CA GLY A 57 -5.53 2.35 -38.39
C GLY A 57 -6.92 1.74 -38.64
N ARG A 58 -7.84 2.08 -37.76
CA ARG A 58 -9.25 1.64 -37.89
C ARG A 58 -9.87 2.22 -39.17
N ASN A 59 -10.57 1.36 -39.88
CA ASN A 59 -11.17 1.73 -41.16
C ASN A 59 -10.20 2.26 -42.26
N GLY A 60 -8.90 1.92 -42.11
CA GLY A 60 -7.87 2.36 -43.07
C GLY A 60 -7.36 3.78 -42.82
N SER A 61 -7.61 4.34 -41.63
CA SER A 61 -7.08 5.60 -41.12
C SER A 61 -5.60 5.51 -40.79
N LYS A 62 -4.98 6.62 -40.37
CA LYS A 62 -3.64 6.61 -39.77
C LYS A 62 -3.72 6.11 -38.33
N CYS A 63 -2.62 5.57 -37.82
CA CYS A 63 -2.53 5.16 -36.44
C CYS A 63 -1.09 5.23 -35.93
N LEU A 64 -0.93 5.24 -34.60
CA LEU A 64 0.35 5.04 -33.95
C LEU A 64 0.73 3.56 -34.03
N ALA A 65 1.93 3.26 -34.50
CA ALA A 65 2.47 1.91 -34.60
C ALA A 65 3.77 1.77 -33.81
N TRP A 66 3.92 0.62 -33.17
CA TRP A 66 5.16 0.20 -32.53
C TRP A 66 5.58 -1.16 -33.07
N ALA A 67 6.88 -1.30 -33.39
CA ALA A 67 7.45 -2.54 -33.88
C ALA A 67 8.89 -2.72 -33.41
N ARG A 68 9.22 -3.92 -32.88
CA ARG A 68 10.56 -4.23 -32.43
C ARG A 68 10.88 -5.71 -32.59
N SER A 69 12.03 -6.02 -33.18
CA SER A 69 12.53 -7.39 -33.37
C SER A 69 13.51 -7.85 -32.29
N ALA A 70 14.18 -6.91 -31.63
CA ALA A 70 15.13 -7.19 -30.56
C ALA A 70 14.99 -6.16 -29.43
N SER A 71 15.16 -6.58 -28.19
CA SER A 71 15.08 -5.72 -27.02
C SER A 71 16.25 -4.74 -26.97
N SER A 72 15.99 -3.46 -26.77
CA SER A 72 17.01 -2.44 -26.53
C SER A 72 16.42 -1.24 -25.77
N GLY A 73 16.55 -1.23 -24.45
CA GLY A 73 16.19 -0.09 -23.59
C GLY A 73 14.69 0.28 -23.59
N ASP A 74 14.35 1.32 -22.83
CA ASP A 74 12.99 1.86 -22.75
C ASP A 74 12.60 2.56 -24.05
N SER A 75 11.35 2.38 -24.44
CA SER A 75 10.76 3.00 -25.60
C SER A 75 9.38 3.53 -25.26
N TYR A 76 9.12 4.79 -25.56
CA TYR A 76 7.82 5.42 -25.24
C TYR A 76 7.39 6.41 -26.32
N ALA A 77 6.08 6.53 -26.49
CA ALA A 77 5.44 7.63 -27.18
C ALA A 77 4.64 8.44 -26.15
N THR A 78 4.78 9.77 -26.18
CA THR A 78 4.21 10.65 -25.17
C THR A 78 3.56 11.90 -25.76
N GLN A 79 2.52 12.38 -25.08
CA GLN A 79 1.95 13.70 -25.31
C GLN A 79 1.53 14.33 -23.99
N ARG A 80 1.82 15.64 -23.78
CA ARG A 80 1.46 16.40 -22.58
C ARG A 80 0.29 17.35 -22.85
N PHE A 81 -0.55 17.53 -21.83
CA PHE A 81 -1.72 18.40 -21.83
C PHE A 81 -2.02 18.92 -20.42
N MET A 82 -2.90 19.92 -20.28
CA MET A 82 -3.28 20.44 -18.96
C MET A 82 -4.31 19.54 -18.29
N VAL A 83 -4.17 19.33 -16.98
CA VAL A 83 -5.14 18.64 -16.14
C VAL A 83 -5.54 19.47 -14.94
N GLU A 84 -6.66 19.12 -14.31
CA GLU A 84 -7.19 19.80 -13.13
C GLU A 84 -6.92 18.99 -11.85
N GLY A 85 -6.29 19.59 -10.86
CA GLY A 85 -6.25 19.03 -9.51
C GLY A 85 -7.67 18.80 -8.97
N GLY A 86 -7.90 17.66 -8.34
CA GLY A 86 -9.23 17.19 -7.93
C GLY A 86 -10.07 16.56 -9.03
N GLY A 87 -9.65 16.67 -10.30
CA GLY A 87 -10.35 16.07 -11.44
C GLY A 87 -10.18 14.56 -11.51
N LYS A 88 -11.22 13.86 -11.92
CA LYS A 88 -11.21 12.43 -12.30
C LYS A 88 -11.28 12.31 -13.81
N TYR A 89 -10.37 11.55 -14.39
CA TYR A 89 -10.28 11.37 -15.83
C TYR A 89 -10.54 9.92 -16.20
N ARG A 90 -11.36 9.73 -17.24
CA ARG A 90 -11.46 8.48 -17.98
C ARG A 90 -10.63 8.63 -19.25
N PHE A 91 -9.91 7.59 -19.60
CA PHE A 91 -9.11 7.55 -20.81
C PHE A 91 -9.19 6.19 -21.49
N GLY A 92 -8.99 6.16 -22.79
CA GLY A 92 -9.09 4.94 -23.55
C GLY A 92 -8.72 5.12 -25.00
N GLY A 93 -9.03 4.10 -25.80
CA GLY A 93 -8.77 4.05 -27.22
C GLY A 93 -8.86 2.62 -27.74
N TRP A 94 -8.25 2.39 -28.87
CA TRP A 94 -8.23 1.07 -29.51
C TRP A 94 -6.80 0.60 -29.73
N VAL A 95 -6.57 -0.68 -29.48
CA VAL A 95 -5.28 -1.34 -29.68
C VAL A 95 -5.45 -2.58 -30.54
N LYS A 96 -4.52 -2.78 -31.46
CA LYS A 96 -4.40 -4.00 -32.26
C LYS A 96 -3.03 -4.59 -32.03
N CYS A 97 -2.97 -5.79 -31.44
CA CYS A 97 -1.73 -6.51 -31.19
C CYS A 97 -1.47 -7.53 -32.30
N GLU A 98 -0.26 -7.46 -32.87
CA GLU A 98 0.20 -8.39 -33.89
C GLU A 98 1.43 -9.15 -33.35
N SER A 99 1.28 -10.09 -32.43
CA SER A 99 2.41 -10.87 -31.86
C SER A 99 3.30 -10.13 -30.85
N LEU A 100 2.71 -9.48 -29.85
CA LEU A 100 3.49 -8.88 -28.76
C LEU A 100 3.94 -9.98 -27.77
N MET A 101 5.25 -10.10 -27.55
CA MET A 101 5.85 -11.17 -26.74
C MET A 101 6.82 -10.61 -25.71
N LEU A 102 6.80 -11.17 -24.51
CA LEU A 102 7.80 -11.03 -23.45
C LEU A 102 8.54 -12.36 -23.31
N GLY A 103 9.71 -12.46 -23.93
CA GLY A 103 10.35 -13.77 -24.11
C GLY A 103 9.42 -14.71 -24.90
N ASP A 104 9.08 -15.87 -24.32
CA ASP A 104 8.18 -16.86 -24.94
C ASP A 104 6.71 -16.67 -24.59
N LYS A 105 6.35 -15.62 -23.83
CA LYS A 105 4.99 -15.37 -23.37
C LYS A 105 4.33 -14.21 -24.10
N PRO A 106 3.01 -14.30 -24.40
CA PRO A 106 2.26 -13.16 -24.85
C PRO A 106 2.32 -11.99 -23.88
N ALA A 107 2.59 -10.78 -24.38
CA ALA A 107 2.59 -9.55 -23.62
C ALA A 107 1.37 -8.69 -23.98
N LYS A 108 1.03 -7.74 -23.10
CA LYS A 108 -0.04 -6.75 -23.33
C LYS A 108 0.58 -5.36 -23.48
N PRO A 109 0.09 -4.53 -24.42
CA PRO A 109 0.48 -3.14 -24.47
C PRO A 109 -0.04 -2.42 -23.22
N ARG A 110 0.73 -1.43 -22.74
CA ARG A 110 0.37 -0.62 -21.59
C ARG A 110 0.27 0.83 -21.98
N MET A 111 -0.82 1.45 -21.59
CA MET A 111 -0.97 2.90 -21.62
C MET A 111 -1.04 3.42 -20.19
N THR A 112 -0.37 4.53 -19.94
CA THR A 112 -0.41 5.23 -18.66
C THR A 112 -0.80 6.67 -18.89
N ILE A 113 -1.61 7.24 -18.01
CA ILE A 113 -1.66 8.68 -17.81
C ILE A 113 -0.86 9.00 -16.56
N ASP A 114 0.26 9.68 -16.74
CA ASP A 114 1.03 10.29 -15.64
C ASP A 114 0.54 11.72 -15.41
N TRP A 115 0.68 12.23 -14.16
CA TRP A 115 0.46 13.66 -13.89
C TRP A 115 1.55 14.26 -13.03
N TYR A 116 1.74 15.55 -13.23
CA TYR A 116 2.86 16.33 -12.73
C TYR A 116 2.34 17.65 -12.15
N ASP A 117 3.13 18.26 -11.23
CA ASP A 117 2.90 19.62 -10.76
C ASP A 117 3.26 20.68 -11.83
N GLU A 118 3.11 21.96 -11.49
CA GLU A 118 3.44 23.08 -12.38
C GLU A 118 4.93 23.16 -12.74
N ASP A 119 5.80 22.67 -11.85
CA ASP A 119 7.25 22.58 -12.08
C ASP A 119 7.66 21.36 -12.93
N GLY A 120 6.70 20.53 -13.32
CA GLY A 120 6.91 19.29 -14.08
C GLY A 120 7.47 18.15 -13.24
N ARG A 121 7.33 18.18 -11.91
CA ARG A 121 7.67 17.06 -11.03
C ARG A 121 6.55 16.03 -11.09
N TRP A 122 6.93 14.77 -11.29
CA TRP A 122 5.98 13.65 -11.31
C TRP A 122 5.30 13.47 -9.95
N ILE A 123 3.97 13.34 -9.98
CA ILE A 123 3.14 13.10 -8.79
C ILE A 123 2.74 11.64 -8.74
N SER A 124 2.05 11.14 -9.79
CA SER A 124 1.54 9.77 -9.87
C SER A 124 1.14 9.41 -11.30
N GLY A 125 0.55 8.22 -11.49
CA GLY A 125 0.04 7.75 -12.76
C GLY A 125 -1.04 6.69 -12.59
N ALA A 126 -1.85 6.49 -13.64
CA ALA A 126 -2.85 5.44 -13.72
C ALA A 126 -2.70 4.67 -15.02
N ASP A 127 -2.86 3.34 -14.95
CA ASP A 127 -2.73 2.44 -16.08
C ASP A 127 -4.07 2.14 -16.73
N GLY A 128 -4.05 1.98 -18.06
CA GLY A 128 -5.15 1.45 -18.86
C GLY A 128 -4.73 0.16 -19.55
N PHE A 129 -5.66 -0.78 -19.60
CA PHE A 129 -5.46 -2.11 -20.15
C PHE A 129 -6.54 -2.50 -21.17
N PRO A 130 -6.24 -3.42 -22.11
CA PRO A 130 -7.25 -3.98 -22.97
C PRO A 130 -8.41 -4.60 -22.18
N VAL A 131 -9.63 -4.26 -22.54
CA VAL A 131 -10.85 -4.71 -21.86
C VAL A 131 -11.11 -6.20 -22.08
N ALA A 132 -10.63 -6.78 -23.19
CA ALA A 132 -10.76 -8.21 -23.44
C ALA A 132 -9.73 -9.02 -22.65
N GLU A 133 -10.16 -10.11 -22.01
CA GLU A 133 -9.30 -11.02 -21.24
C GLU A 133 -8.05 -11.49 -22.00
N ASN A 134 -8.18 -11.68 -23.31
CA ASN A 134 -7.13 -12.12 -24.22
C ASN A 134 -6.64 -10.99 -25.13
N GLY A 135 -6.46 -9.78 -24.64
CA GLY A 135 -6.04 -8.60 -25.41
C GLY A 135 -4.76 -8.71 -26.24
N VAL A 136 -4.35 -9.94 -26.54
CA VAL A 136 -3.16 -10.31 -27.29
C VAL A 136 -3.56 -11.33 -28.37
N GLY A 137 -3.13 -11.10 -29.60
CA GLY A 137 -3.26 -12.08 -30.69
C GLY A 137 -4.60 -12.07 -31.41
N ASN A 138 -5.42 -11.06 -31.23
CA ASN A 138 -6.58 -10.85 -32.09
C ASN A 138 -6.16 -10.08 -33.35
N ASP A 139 -6.51 -10.57 -34.52
CA ASP A 139 -6.38 -9.81 -35.77
C ASP A 139 -7.28 -8.57 -35.81
N GLY A 140 -8.06 -8.35 -34.74
CA GLY A 140 -9.00 -7.27 -34.55
C GLY A 140 -8.53 -6.18 -33.61
N TRP A 141 -9.15 -5.03 -33.69
CA TRP A 141 -9.01 -3.94 -32.76
C TRP A 141 -9.78 -4.23 -31.46
N VAL A 142 -9.11 -4.07 -30.33
CA VAL A 142 -9.68 -4.25 -28.98
C VAL A 142 -9.68 -2.91 -28.28
N ARG A 143 -10.79 -2.59 -27.61
CA ARG A 143 -10.85 -1.40 -26.77
C ARG A 143 -9.96 -1.60 -25.54
N PHE A 144 -9.23 -0.56 -25.18
CA PHE A 144 -8.59 -0.46 -23.86
C PHE A 144 -9.08 0.80 -23.15
N GLU A 145 -9.13 0.77 -21.84
CA GLU A 145 -9.57 1.89 -21.03
C GLU A 145 -8.94 1.86 -19.64
N GLY A 146 -8.97 3.02 -19.00
CA GLY A 146 -8.56 3.23 -17.63
C GLY A 146 -9.20 4.48 -17.05
N SER A 147 -9.09 4.65 -15.76
CA SER A 147 -9.53 5.85 -15.06
C SER A 147 -8.52 6.28 -14.01
N THR A 148 -8.46 7.58 -13.75
CA THR A 148 -7.64 8.09 -12.64
C THR A 148 -8.47 8.14 -11.36
N PRO A 149 -7.83 8.03 -10.17
CA PRO A 149 -8.43 8.60 -8.96
C PRO A 149 -8.58 10.12 -9.12
N PRO A 150 -9.19 10.84 -8.17
CA PRO A 150 -9.08 12.30 -8.11
C PRO A 150 -7.60 12.68 -8.10
N LEU A 151 -7.18 13.56 -9.02
CA LEU A 151 -5.79 14.01 -9.05
C LEU A 151 -5.49 14.86 -7.83
N GLN A 152 -4.28 14.77 -7.29
CA GLN A 152 -3.83 15.64 -6.21
C GLN A 152 -4.02 17.11 -6.58
N GLY A 153 -4.33 17.95 -5.60
CA GLY A 153 -4.69 19.36 -5.80
C GLY A 153 -3.65 20.18 -6.56
N GLN A 154 -2.36 19.81 -6.47
CA GLN A 154 -1.24 20.44 -7.20
C GLN A 154 -1.04 19.90 -8.64
N ALA A 155 -1.77 18.90 -9.09
CA ALA A 155 -1.65 18.41 -10.45
C ALA A 155 -2.04 19.47 -11.49
N ARG A 156 -1.20 19.67 -12.50
CA ARG A 156 -1.38 20.66 -13.57
C ARG A 156 -1.15 20.11 -14.95
N ILE A 157 -0.28 19.11 -15.09
CA ILE A 157 0.16 18.57 -16.36
C ILE A 157 -0.17 17.08 -16.38
N GLY A 158 -0.95 16.63 -17.36
CA GLY A 158 -1.16 15.24 -17.70
C GLY A 158 -0.24 14.81 -18.84
N GLN A 159 0.15 13.55 -18.87
CA GLN A 159 0.95 12.99 -19.94
C GLN A 159 0.44 11.61 -20.31
N PHE A 160 -0.04 11.44 -21.53
CA PHE A 160 -0.15 10.11 -22.11
C PHE A 160 1.22 9.49 -22.30
N ARG A 161 1.36 8.23 -21.96
CA ARG A 161 2.57 7.48 -22.18
C ARG A 161 2.25 6.05 -22.57
N PHE A 162 2.61 5.70 -23.80
CA PHE A 162 2.77 4.32 -24.20
C PHE A 162 4.20 3.90 -23.87
N THR A 163 4.36 2.92 -23.02
CA THR A 163 5.67 2.46 -22.59
C THR A 163 5.84 1.00 -22.95
N GLN A 164 7.00 0.69 -23.53
CA GLN A 164 7.51 -0.66 -23.54
C GLN A 164 8.62 -0.73 -22.50
N PRO A 165 8.48 -1.56 -21.47
CA PRO A 165 9.51 -1.71 -20.45
C PRO A 165 10.84 -2.16 -21.06
N SER A 166 11.93 -1.94 -20.33
CA SER A 166 13.28 -2.36 -20.68
C SER A 166 13.45 -3.89 -20.74
N GLU A 167 12.42 -4.65 -20.44
CA GLU A 167 12.34 -6.09 -20.63
C GLU A 167 12.32 -6.46 -22.12
N PRO A 168 12.71 -7.69 -22.47
CA PRO A 168 12.82 -8.13 -23.86
C PRO A 168 11.45 -8.33 -24.52
N ILE A 169 10.69 -7.25 -24.66
CA ILE A 169 9.43 -7.26 -25.40
C ILE A 169 9.73 -7.06 -26.89
N THR A 170 9.21 -7.96 -27.70
CA THR A 170 9.29 -7.93 -29.16
C THR A 170 7.90 -8.05 -29.78
N GLY A 171 7.78 -7.75 -31.06
CA GLY A 171 6.52 -7.86 -31.80
C GLY A 171 6.01 -6.53 -32.31
N ARG A 172 4.71 -6.42 -32.48
CA ARG A 172 4.05 -5.24 -33.03
C ARG A 172 2.72 -5.00 -32.37
N PHE A 173 2.37 -3.71 -32.19
CA PHE A 173 1.02 -3.29 -31.88
C PHE A 173 0.73 -1.92 -32.50
N LYS A 174 -0.53 -1.63 -32.65
CA LYS A 174 -1.04 -0.35 -33.15
C LYS A 174 -2.05 0.23 -32.19
N VAL A 175 -2.14 1.56 -32.16
CA VAL A 175 -3.06 2.31 -31.31
C VAL A 175 -3.75 3.36 -32.14
N ASP A 176 -5.06 3.53 -31.93
CA ASP A 176 -5.87 4.49 -32.65
C ASP A 176 -7.07 5.00 -31.83
N ASP A 177 -7.66 6.12 -32.28
CA ASP A 177 -8.84 6.73 -31.66
C ASP A 177 -8.74 6.85 -30.14
N LEU A 178 -7.68 7.51 -29.66
CA LEU A 178 -7.50 7.77 -28.25
C LEU A 178 -8.53 8.79 -27.74
N GLU A 179 -8.87 8.68 -26.47
CA GLU A 179 -9.75 9.63 -25.80
C GLU A 179 -9.27 9.91 -24.37
N VAL A 180 -9.56 11.10 -23.87
CA VAL A 180 -9.46 11.45 -22.46
C VAL A 180 -10.56 12.44 -22.13
N GLU A 181 -11.23 12.22 -21.03
CA GLU A 181 -12.37 13.00 -20.58
C GLU A 181 -12.31 13.26 -19.08
N LEU A 182 -12.53 14.52 -18.68
CA LEU A 182 -12.79 14.87 -17.29
C LEU A 182 -14.22 14.46 -16.94
N VAL A 183 -14.37 13.40 -16.15
CA VAL A 183 -15.68 12.81 -15.80
C VAL A 183 -16.26 13.34 -14.49
N GLY A 184 -15.48 14.11 -13.73
CA GLY A 184 -15.95 14.71 -12.49
C GLY A 184 -14.82 15.37 -11.70
N SER A 185 -15.19 15.97 -10.57
CA SER A 185 -14.26 16.54 -9.61
C SER A 185 -14.66 16.14 -8.18
N SER A 186 -13.68 15.83 -7.34
CA SER A 186 -13.88 15.49 -5.93
C SER A 186 -12.84 16.21 -5.08
N PRO A 187 -13.07 17.49 -4.74
CA PRO A 187 -12.15 18.23 -3.89
C PRO A 187 -12.10 17.69 -2.46
N VAL A 188 -13.13 16.95 -2.02
CA VAL A 188 -13.19 16.21 -0.75
C VAL A 188 -13.47 14.76 -1.09
N GLU A 189 -12.49 13.87 -0.84
CA GLU A 189 -12.61 12.47 -1.27
C GLU A 189 -13.16 11.57 -0.18
N TRP A 190 -12.52 11.56 0.99
CA TRP A 190 -12.79 10.55 2.00
C TRP A 190 -12.56 11.08 3.40
N LEU A 191 -13.30 10.54 4.38
CA LEU A 191 -13.13 10.79 5.81
C LEU A 191 -12.86 9.47 6.52
N VAL A 192 -11.86 9.45 7.40
CA VAL A 192 -11.54 8.32 8.27
C VAL A 192 -11.51 8.76 9.72
N SER A 193 -11.80 7.86 10.64
CA SER A 193 -11.59 8.04 12.08
C SER A 193 -10.39 7.22 12.56
N SER A 194 -9.80 7.63 13.69
CA SER A 194 -8.76 6.85 14.36
C SER A 194 -9.32 5.65 15.14
N ALA A 195 -10.63 5.55 15.28
CA ALA A 195 -11.28 4.48 16.02
C ALA A 195 -11.58 3.27 15.12
N TYR A 196 -11.25 2.07 15.59
CA TYR A 196 -11.56 0.84 14.87
C TYR A 196 -13.06 0.71 14.58
N ARG A 197 -13.38 0.53 13.30
CA ARG A 197 -14.78 0.46 12.81
C ARG A 197 -15.61 1.70 13.12
N ASP A 198 -14.97 2.86 13.24
CA ASP A 198 -15.64 4.14 13.57
C ASP A 198 -16.47 4.06 14.87
N TRP A 199 -15.92 3.35 15.88
CA TRP A 199 -16.61 3.07 17.15
C TRP A 199 -15.70 3.32 18.33
N ALA A 200 -16.16 4.16 19.29
CA ALA A 200 -15.49 4.34 20.56
C ALA A 200 -16.50 4.54 21.71
N GLU A 201 -16.12 4.14 22.91
CA GLU A 201 -16.89 4.34 24.14
C GLU A 201 -16.46 5.62 24.86
N GLU A 202 -15.16 5.88 24.91
CA GLU A 202 -14.56 7.00 25.64
C GLU A 202 -13.27 7.48 24.99
N GLY A 203 -12.63 8.50 25.59
CA GLY A 203 -11.35 9.03 25.12
C GLY A 203 -11.50 10.11 24.04
N GLU A 204 -10.52 10.17 23.16
CA GLU A 204 -10.46 11.09 22.03
C GLU A 204 -10.46 10.30 20.70
N VAL A 205 -11.14 10.86 19.71
CA VAL A 205 -11.13 10.36 18.35
C VAL A 205 -10.65 11.45 17.41
N ARG A 206 -9.75 11.08 16.47
CA ARG A 206 -9.30 11.97 15.41
C ARG A 206 -10.02 11.61 14.13
N PHE A 207 -10.48 12.63 13.42
CA PHE A 207 -11.03 12.51 12.08
C PHE A 207 -10.07 13.15 11.10
N HIS A 208 -9.72 12.42 10.04
CA HIS A 208 -8.80 12.84 8.98
C HIS A 208 -9.52 12.78 7.65
N ALA A 209 -9.52 13.88 6.92
CA ALA A 209 -10.09 13.95 5.58
C ALA A 209 -9.01 13.99 4.51
N ILE A 210 -9.27 13.30 3.40
CA ILE A 210 -8.45 13.36 2.19
C ILE A 210 -9.06 14.41 1.26
N LEU A 211 -8.25 15.38 0.87
CA LEU A 211 -8.63 16.50 0.03
C LEU A 211 -7.79 16.55 -1.25
N HIS A 212 -8.36 17.15 -2.28
CA HIS A 212 -7.71 17.42 -3.57
C HIS A 212 -8.03 18.84 -4.02
N ILE A 213 -7.73 19.83 -3.16
CA ILE A 213 -8.09 21.22 -3.43
C ILE A 213 -7.16 21.82 -4.47
N ASN A 214 -7.73 22.29 -5.57
CA ASN A 214 -7.02 23.08 -6.55
C ASN A 214 -6.84 24.52 -6.02
N CYS A 215 -5.70 24.81 -5.41
CA CYS A 215 -5.42 26.10 -4.78
C CYS A 215 -5.34 27.28 -5.75
N VAL A 216 -5.16 27.03 -7.05
CA VAL A 216 -5.22 28.09 -8.08
C VAL A 216 -6.65 28.60 -8.26
N LYS A 217 -7.63 27.66 -8.29
CA LYS A 217 -9.06 27.98 -8.43
C LYS A 217 -9.71 28.36 -7.09
N ASN A 218 -9.21 27.80 -5.98
CA ASN A 218 -9.76 27.95 -4.64
C ASN A 218 -8.61 28.17 -3.65
N PRO A 219 -8.08 29.39 -3.53
CA PRO A 219 -7.02 29.71 -2.57
C PRO A 219 -7.44 29.36 -1.15
N LEU A 220 -6.57 28.68 -0.37
CA LEU A 220 -6.90 28.14 0.95
C LEU A 220 -7.40 29.20 1.91
N GLU A 221 -6.85 30.43 1.83
CA GLU A 221 -7.28 31.58 2.63
C GLU A 221 -8.73 32.02 2.36
N THR A 222 -9.35 31.54 1.30
CA THR A 222 -10.76 31.80 0.97
C THR A 222 -11.72 30.69 1.41
N LEU A 223 -11.18 29.66 2.06
CA LEU A 223 -11.91 28.47 2.48
C LEU A 223 -11.88 28.31 4.00
N ASP A 224 -12.91 27.64 4.51
CA ASP A 224 -13.00 27.14 5.87
C ASP A 224 -13.29 25.64 5.83
N ALA A 225 -12.52 24.84 6.60
CA ALA A 225 -12.78 23.42 6.81
C ALA A 225 -13.53 23.26 8.13
N VAL A 226 -14.78 22.78 8.07
CA VAL A 226 -15.68 22.69 9.22
C VAL A 226 -16.19 21.26 9.38
N PHE A 227 -15.96 20.70 10.56
CA PHE A 227 -16.54 19.40 10.94
C PHE A 227 -17.91 19.63 11.60
N VAL A 228 -18.90 18.93 11.08
CA VAL A 228 -20.30 18.98 11.54
C VAL A 228 -20.67 17.64 12.15
N TYR A 229 -21.22 17.66 13.35
CA TYR A 229 -21.58 16.45 14.09
C TYR A 229 -22.78 16.69 15.01
N THR A 230 -23.31 15.63 15.61
CA THR A 230 -24.33 15.71 16.66
C THR A 230 -23.63 15.68 18.02
N ASP A 231 -23.84 16.69 18.85
CA ASP A 231 -23.24 16.79 20.18
C ASP A 231 -23.97 15.92 21.23
N ALA A 232 -23.39 15.83 22.42
CA ALA A 232 -23.94 15.02 23.53
C ALA A 232 -25.35 15.43 23.98
N SER A 233 -25.83 16.62 23.61
CA SER A 233 -27.21 17.05 23.87
C SER A 233 -28.19 16.65 22.76
N GLY A 234 -27.71 16.05 21.69
CA GLY A 234 -28.49 15.68 20.49
C GLY A 234 -28.66 16.86 19.51
N CYS A 235 -27.96 17.96 19.70
CA CYS A 235 -27.99 19.13 18.81
C CYS A 235 -26.88 19.07 17.76
N GLY A 236 -27.12 19.71 16.61
CA GLY A 236 -26.07 19.94 15.62
C GLY A 236 -24.98 20.86 16.17
N ALA A 237 -23.72 20.45 16.02
CA ALA A 237 -22.55 21.21 16.45
C ALA A 237 -21.54 21.29 15.32
N GLU A 238 -20.72 22.34 15.36
CA GLU A 238 -19.66 22.59 14.38
C GLU A 238 -18.32 22.85 15.06
N ARG A 239 -17.24 22.38 14.43
CA ARG A 239 -15.88 22.68 14.85
C ARG A 239 -14.99 22.89 13.63
N THR A 240 -14.26 24.01 13.62
CA THR A 240 -13.22 24.25 12.61
C THR A 240 -12.10 23.21 12.76
N ALA A 241 -11.54 22.78 11.65
CA ALA A 241 -10.40 21.87 11.62
C ALA A 241 -9.24 22.38 12.48
N ASP A 242 -8.57 21.47 13.20
CA ASP A 242 -7.36 21.77 13.97
C ASP A 242 -6.16 22.00 13.02
N ALA A 243 -6.16 21.32 11.86
CA ALA A 243 -5.22 21.50 10.76
C ALA A 243 -5.96 21.41 9.42
N PHE A 244 -5.57 22.23 8.45
CA PHE A 244 -6.18 22.26 7.13
C PHE A 244 -5.18 22.75 6.09
N ASP A 245 -5.02 21.96 5.01
CA ASP A 245 -4.24 22.29 3.83
C ASP A 245 -4.93 21.80 2.53
N ALA A 246 -4.21 21.77 1.41
CA ALA A 246 -4.77 21.34 0.12
C ALA A 246 -5.05 19.83 0.02
N GLU A 247 -4.45 19.03 0.90
CA GLU A 247 -4.48 17.57 0.85
C GLU A 247 -5.23 16.97 2.05
N THR A 248 -5.29 17.67 3.18
CA THR A 248 -5.86 17.16 4.43
C THR A 248 -6.63 18.19 5.23
N ALA A 249 -7.59 17.72 6.01
CA ALA A 249 -8.20 18.45 7.11
C ALA A 249 -8.40 17.52 8.30
N ASP A 250 -8.01 17.96 9.49
CA ASP A 250 -7.99 17.15 10.69
C ASP A 250 -8.73 17.81 11.84
N VAL A 251 -9.44 17.00 12.66
CA VAL A 251 -10.01 17.44 13.93
C VAL A 251 -9.90 16.34 14.98
N THR A 252 -9.65 16.72 16.23
CA THR A 252 -9.73 15.82 17.38
C THR A 252 -10.94 16.18 18.22
N LEU A 253 -11.85 15.22 18.42
CA LEU A 253 -13.04 15.38 19.26
C LEU A 253 -12.95 14.45 20.48
N ARG A 254 -13.42 14.92 21.63
CA ARG A 254 -13.65 14.04 22.77
C ARG A 254 -14.89 13.21 22.50
N VAL A 255 -14.81 11.89 22.67
CA VAL A 255 -15.93 10.99 22.45
C VAL A 255 -17.13 11.36 23.34
N ALA A 256 -16.85 11.86 24.57
CA ALA A 256 -17.88 12.34 25.48
C ALA A 256 -18.68 13.55 24.96
N ASP A 257 -18.15 14.30 24.02
CA ASP A 257 -18.83 15.47 23.42
C ASP A 257 -19.76 15.07 22.24
N LEU A 258 -19.70 13.82 21.78
CA LEU A 258 -20.55 13.27 20.71
C LEU A 258 -21.84 12.69 21.27
N ALA A 259 -22.92 12.66 20.48
CA ALA A 259 -24.16 11.99 20.86
C ALA A 259 -23.98 10.48 21.02
N GLU A 260 -24.72 9.87 21.94
CA GLU A 260 -24.79 8.41 22.07
C GLU A 260 -25.47 7.77 20.84
N GLY A 261 -25.02 6.56 20.49
CA GLY A 261 -25.48 5.85 19.31
C GLY A 261 -24.67 6.21 18.06
N SER A 262 -25.22 5.92 16.89
CA SER A 262 -24.56 6.09 15.60
C SER A 262 -25.06 7.37 14.92
N HIS A 263 -24.16 8.31 14.70
CA HIS A 263 -24.44 9.62 14.12
C HIS A 263 -23.43 9.97 13.01
N PRO A 264 -23.83 10.75 12.00
CA PRO A 264 -22.90 11.23 11.00
C PRO A 264 -21.93 12.26 11.61
N VAL A 265 -20.66 12.11 11.25
CA VAL A 265 -19.64 13.16 11.34
C VAL A 265 -19.28 13.54 9.92
N ALA A 266 -19.43 14.80 9.57
CA ALA A 266 -19.17 15.31 8.23
C ALA A 266 -18.06 16.35 8.24
N LEU A 267 -17.25 16.39 7.20
CA LEU A 267 -16.43 17.54 6.86
C LEU A 267 -17.09 18.32 5.72
N GLU A 268 -17.16 19.62 5.86
CA GLU A 268 -17.57 20.56 4.84
C GLU A 268 -16.44 21.56 4.55
N ILE A 269 -16.05 21.69 3.29
CA ILE A 269 -15.18 22.77 2.83
C ILE A 269 -16.06 23.89 2.32
N ARG A 270 -16.13 24.98 3.07
CA ARG A 270 -16.99 26.14 2.81
C ARG A 270 -16.19 27.28 2.22
N LYS A 271 -16.75 27.95 1.20
CA LYS A 271 -16.17 29.21 0.68
C LYS A 271 -16.58 30.36 1.59
N ARG A 272 -15.64 31.20 2.00
CA ARG A 272 -15.93 32.41 2.81
C ARG A 272 -16.85 33.38 2.09
N SER A 273 -16.87 33.37 0.77
CA SER A 273 -17.84 34.10 -0.05
C SER A 273 -19.25 33.51 -0.07
N GLY A 274 -19.45 32.37 0.59
CA GLY A 274 -20.69 31.61 0.61
C GLY A 274 -20.68 30.41 -0.32
N GLY A 275 -21.34 29.34 0.11
CA GLY A 275 -21.48 28.09 -0.63
C GLY A 275 -20.47 27.01 -0.24
N LEU A 276 -20.77 25.78 -0.66
CA LEU A 276 -20.01 24.59 -0.37
C LEU A 276 -19.09 24.26 -1.56
N LEU A 277 -17.81 24.01 -1.29
CA LEU A 277 -16.87 23.50 -2.29
C LEU A 277 -17.00 21.97 -2.41
N GLY A 278 -17.15 21.28 -1.30
CA GLY A 278 -17.33 19.84 -1.22
C GLY A 278 -17.52 19.37 0.21
N SER A 279 -18.01 18.14 0.37
CA SER A 279 -18.20 17.51 1.68
C SER A 279 -18.05 15.99 1.60
N THR A 280 -17.75 15.40 2.74
CA THR A 280 -17.75 13.95 2.95
C THR A 280 -18.21 13.63 4.36
N SER A 281 -18.67 12.42 4.61
CA SER A 281 -19.10 12.01 5.95
C SER A 281 -18.86 10.53 6.19
N LEU A 282 -18.75 10.18 7.46
CA LEU A 282 -18.82 8.79 7.95
C LEU A 282 -19.83 8.71 9.09
N SER A 283 -20.32 7.50 9.37
CA SER A 283 -21.14 7.24 10.54
C SER A 283 -20.23 6.82 11.69
N PHE A 284 -20.23 7.61 12.78
CA PHE A 284 -19.46 7.30 13.99
C PHE A 284 -20.39 6.84 15.09
N THR A 285 -19.99 5.81 15.85
CA THR A 285 -20.79 5.25 16.94
C THR A 285 -20.12 5.50 18.29
N ARG A 286 -20.80 6.26 19.16
CA ARG A 286 -20.47 6.34 20.58
C ARG A 286 -21.36 5.37 21.35
N ALA A 287 -20.79 4.27 21.83
CA ALA A 287 -21.48 3.29 22.68
C ALA A 287 -20.44 2.38 23.35
N PRO A 288 -20.83 1.62 24.39
CA PRO A 288 -20.00 0.55 24.95
C PRO A 288 -19.48 -0.37 23.86
N ARG A 289 -18.21 -0.69 23.91
CA ARG A 289 -17.56 -1.50 22.87
C ARG A 289 -18.15 -2.92 22.88
N PRO A 290 -18.68 -3.41 21.75
CA PRO A 290 -19.23 -4.77 21.70
C PRO A 290 -18.10 -5.78 21.93
N ARG A 291 -18.38 -6.83 22.67
CA ARG A 291 -17.43 -7.91 22.85
C ARG A 291 -17.35 -8.72 21.56
N ARG A 292 -16.15 -8.71 20.94
CA ARG A 292 -15.83 -9.47 19.75
C ARG A 292 -14.85 -10.58 20.07
N ARG A 293 -14.90 -11.66 19.31
CA ARG A 293 -13.95 -12.75 19.45
C ARG A 293 -12.55 -12.30 18.98
N VAL A 294 -12.47 -11.67 17.81
CA VAL A 294 -11.25 -11.04 17.31
C VAL A 294 -11.51 -9.55 17.19
N ASP A 295 -10.80 -8.76 17.94
CA ASP A 295 -10.95 -7.31 17.96
C ASP A 295 -9.58 -6.64 17.78
N LEU A 296 -9.57 -5.33 17.56
CA LEU A 296 -8.36 -4.51 17.51
C LEU A 296 -8.48 -3.42 18.57
N ASP A 297 -7.51 -3.32 19.47
CA ASP A 297 -7.48 -2.23 20.43
C ASP A 297 -7.00 -0.90 19.80
N ASP A 298 -7.02 0.19 20.57
CA ASP A 298 -6.66 1.54 20.11
C ASP A 298 -5.18 1.66 19.68
N ALA A 299 -4.32 0.73 20.10
CA ALA A 299 -2.94 0.62 19.61
C ALA A 299 -2.81 -0.30 18.38
N GLY A 300 -3.94 -0.79 17.84
CA GLY A 300 -3.99 -1.67 16.67
C GLY A 300 -3.58 -3.12 16.95
N ARG A 301 -3.44 -3.51 18.22
CA ARG A 301 -3.08 -4.89 18.60
C ARG A 301 -4.31 -5.78 18.51
N VAL A 302 -4.12 -7.01 18.04
CA VAL A 302 -5.19 -8.00 18.02
C VAL A 302 -5.57 -8.39 19.46
N LEU A 303 -6.85 -8.42 19.73
CA LEU A 303 -7.45 -9.04 20.91
C LEU A 303 -8.17 -10.32 20.47
N LEU A 304 -7.69 -11.46 20.93
CA LEU A 304 -8.33 -12.76 20.74
C LEU A 304 -9.02 -13.15 22.05
N ASP A 305 -10.35 -13.23 22.06
CA ASP A 305 -11.15 -13.44 23.27
C ASP A 305 -10.78 -12.45 24.40
N GLY A 306 -10.51 -11.19 24.02
CA GLY A 306 -10.13 -10.11 24.94
C GLY A 306 -8.68 -10.12 25.42
N LYS A 307 -7.84 -11.04 24.95
CA LYS A 307 -6.41 -11.12 25.27
C LYS A 307 -5.55 -10.62 24.13
N ARG A 308 -4.52 -9.82 24.41
CA ARG A 308 -3.56 -9.37 23.42
C ARG A 308 -2.89 -10.56 22.73
N PHE A 309 -2.92 -10.56 21.40
CA PHE A 309 -2.39 -11.62 20.54
C PHE A 309 -1.53 -11.01 19.45
N PHE A 310 -0.34 -11.55 19.22
CA PHE A 310 0.53 -11.15 18.12
C PHE A 310 0.49 -12.24 17.04
N PRO A 311 -0.14 -11.99 15.87
CA PRO A 311 -0.11 -12.93 14.76
C PRO A 311 1.32 -13.14 14.26
N ILE A 312 1.79 -14.36 14.27
CA ILE A 312 3.03 -14.81 13.66
C ILE A 312 2.59 -15.85 12.62
N GLY A 313 2.35 -15.37 11.41
CA GLY A 313 1.72 -16.12 10.35
C GLY A 313 2.68 -16.46 9.21
N ILE A 314 2.22 -17.36 8.34
CA ILE A 314 2.93 -17.73 7.12
C ILE A 314 1.95 -18.01 5.99
N TYR A 315 2.30 -17.57 4.80
CA TYR A 315 1.60 -17.96 3.57
C TYR A 315 1.93 -19.40 3.24
N ALA A 316 0.90 -20.25 3.12
CA ALA A 316 1.06 -21.68 2.90
C ALA A 316 -0.06 -22.29 2.06
N THR A 317 0.17 -23.47 1.53
CA THR A 317 -0.92 -24.32 1.03
C THR A 317 -1.61 -25.01 2.20
N LEU A 318 -2.85 -25.46 2.01
CA LEU A 318 -3.59 -26.24 3.00
C LEU A 318 -3.37 -27.76 2.82
N ALA A 319 -2.28 -28.15 2.17
CA ALA A 319 -1.88 -29.55 2.05
C ALA A 319 -1.49 -30.13 3.43
N PRO A 320 -1.73 -31.44 3.69
CA PRO A 320 -1.40 -32.04 4.97
C PRO A 320 0.05 -31.82 5.41
N ALA A 321 1.01 -31.91 4.48
CA ALA A 321 2.43 -31.67 4.76
C ALA A 321 2.70 -30.22 5.22
N SER A 322 2.04 -29.21 4.60
CA SER A 322 2.15 -27.83 5.04
C SER A 322 1.59 -27.62 6.45
N LEU A 323 0.41 -28.17 6.71
CA LEU A 323 -0.24 -28.06 8.02
C LEU A 323 0.58 -28.75 9.11
N GLU A 324 1.18 -29.89 8.83
CA GLU A 324 2.10 -30.59 9.75
C GLU A 324 3.33 -29.73 10.06
N MET A 325 3.99 -29.18 9.04
CA MET A 325 5.14 -28.29 9.21
C MET A 325 4.78 -27.08 10.10
N ILE A 326 3.63 -26.45 9.87
CA ILE A 326 3.19 -25.27 10.63
C ILE A 326 2.81 -25.67 12.07
N THR A 327 2.12 -26.79 12.25
CA THR A 327 1.75 -27.30 13.58
C THR A 327 2.99 -27.53 14.46
N ASN A 328 4.07 -28.00 13.87
CA ASN A 328 5.36 -28.28 14.54
C ASN A 328 6.31 -27.07 14.55
N SER A 329 5.81 -25.85 14.31
CA SER A 329 6.59 -24.61 14.21
C SER A 329 6.13 -23.55 15.21
N PRO A 330 6.88 -22.43 15.37
CA PRO A 330 6.47 -21.30 16.18
C PRO A 330 5.27 -20.51 15.64
N PHE A 331 4.91 -20.69 14.36
CA PHE A 331 3.81 -19.96 13.73
C PHE A 331 2.48 -20.28 14.39
N ASN A 332 1.67 -19.23 14.63
CA ASN A 332 0.34 -19.34 15.25
C ASN A 332 -0.81 -19.02 14.28
N SER A 333 -0.48 -18.52 13.07
CA SER A 333 -1.45 -18.09 12.08
C SER A 333 -1.05 -18.54 10.67
N ILE A 334 -2.03 -18.66 9.80
CA ILE A 334 -1.87 -19.13 8.41
C ILE A 334 -2.61 -18.16 7.48
N ILE A 335 -2.09 -17.95 6.30
CA ILE A 335 -2.83 -17.44 5.14
C ILE A 335 -2.67 -18.41 3.99
N ALA A 336 -3.74 -18.73 3.29
CA ALA A 336 -3.71 -19.57 2.11
C ALA A 336 -4.55 -18.97 0.97
N TYR A 337 -4.06 -19.10 -0.26
CA TYR A 337 -4.82 -18.63 -1.43
C TYR A 337 -5.99 -19.55 -1.78
N GLN A 338 -5.96 -20.80 -1.31
CA GLN A 338 -7.05 -21.76 -1.48
C GLN A 338 -8.15 -21.53 -0.44
N LEU A 339 -9.40 -21.72 -0.83
CA LEU A 339 -10.49 -21.79 0.12
C LEU A 339 -10.38 -23.10 0.91
N PRO A 340 -10.40 -23.06 2.26
CA PRO A 340 -10.36 -24.27 3.08
C PRO A 340 -11.69 -25.02 3.04
N THR A 341 -11.62 -26.34 3.12
CA THR A 341 -12.75 -27.17 3.50
C THR A 341 -13.03 -27.04 5.00
N LEU A 342 -14.23 -27.40 5.47
CA LEU A 342 -14.54 -27.42 6.91
C LEU A 342 -13.59 -28.35 7.68
N ALA A 343 -13.25 -29.52 7.12
CA ALA A 343 -12.29 -30.45 7.74
C ALA A 343 -10.88 -29.82 7.90
N GLN A 344 -10.46 -28.99 6.95
CA GLN A 344 -9.18 -28.26 7.08
C GLN A 344 -9.27 -27.15 8.14
N LEU A 345 -10.40 -26.45 8.23
CA LEU A 345 -10.63 -25.49 9.30
C LEU A 345 -10.61 -26.16 10.68
N ASP A 346 -11.29 -27.30 10.82
CA ASP A 346 -11.28 -28.11 12.06
C ASP A 346 -9.85 -28.54 12.44
N ALA A 347 -9.05 -28.98 11.46
CA ALA A 347 -7.67 -29.39 11.71
C ALA A 347 -6.79 -28.20 12.15
N ILE A 348 -6.96 -27.03 11.52
CA ILE A 348 -6.26 -25.79 11.90
C ILE A 348 -6.63 -25.38 13.34
N ALA A 349 -7.92 -25.41 13.69
CA ALA A 349 -8.40 -25.11 15.05
C ALA A 349 -7.86 -26.10 16.07
N ALA A 350 -7.93 -27.40 15.78
CA ALA A 350 -7.42 -28.47 16.65
C ALA A 350 -5.90 -28.33 16.90
N ALA A 351 -5.14 -27.84 15.92
CA ALA A 351 -3.73 -27.51 16.07
C ALA A 351 -3.47 -26.22 16.86
N GLY A 352 -4.52 -25.51 17.31
CA GLY A 352 -4.39 -24.21 18.00
C GLY A 352 -3.86 -23.13 17.08
N ARG A 353 -4.16 -23.19 15.77
CA ARG A 353 -3.75 -22.20 14.78
C ARG A 353 -4.96 -21.41 14.28
N LEU A 354 -4.70 -20.22 13.75
CA LEU A 354 -5.71 -19.33 13.18
C LEU A 354 -5.47 -19.16 11.68
N LEU A 355 -6.51 -18.79 10.95
CA LEU A 355 -6.47 -18.61 9.50
C LEU A 355 -7.00 -17.25 9.10
N CYS A 356 -6.26 -16.51 8.28
CA CYS A 356 -6.78 -15.43 7.48
C CYS A 356 -7.46 -16.03 6.25
N TYR A 357 -8.78 -15.92 6.18
CA TYR A 357 -9.61 -16.56 5.16
C TYR A 357 -9.63 -15.73 3.89
N ASN A 358 -9.17 -16.29 2.78
CA ASN A 358 -9.04 -15.58 1.52
C ASN A 358 -10.39 -15.42 0.81
N LEU A 359 -10.79 -14.17 0.60
CA LEU A 359 -12.01 -13.78 -0.10
C LEU A 359 -11.74 -13.01 -1.42
N GLN A 360 -10.49 -12.94 -1.87
CA GLN A 360 -10.16 -12.27 -3.13
C GLN A 360 -10.98 -12.86 -4.28
N ARG A 361 -11.58 -11.97 -5.10
CA ARG A 361 -12.41 -12.35 -6.26
C ARG A 361 -13.61 -13.24 -5.90
N LYS A 362 -14.16 -13.05 -4.69
CA LYS A 362 -15.31 -13.80 -4.18
C LYS A 362 -16.54 -12.91 -3.90
N GLU A 363 -16.62 -11.76 -4.55
CA GLU A 363 -17.68 -10.76 -4.33
C GLU A 363 -19.09 -11.34 -4.55
N ALA A 364 -19.24 -12.21 -5.55
CA ALA A 364 -20.52 -12.86 -5.87
C ALA A 364 -20.95 -13.92 -4.83
N GLU A 365 -19.99 -14.60 -4.22
CA GLU A 365 -20.21 -15.70 -3.27
C GLU A 365 -20.03 -15.25 -1.81
N LEU A 366 -19.73 -13.95 -1.58
CA LEU A 366 -19.28 -13.41 -0.30
C LEU A 366 -20.19 -13.79 0.86
N ASP A 367 -21.49 -13.50 0.74
CA ASP A 367 -22.47 -13.71 1.80
C ASP A 367 -22.61 -15.19 2.16
N GLN A 368 -22.61 -16.06 1.16
CA GLN A 368 -22.68 -17.50 1.35
C GLN A 368 -21.44 -18.03 2.09
N ILE A 369 -20.25 -17.65 1.65
CA ILE A 369 -19.00 -18.10 2.25
C ILE A 369 -18.90 -17.60 3.70
N VAL A 370 -19.08 -16.29 3.93
CA VAL A 370 -18.94 -15.70 5.26
C VAL A 370 -19.93 -16.31 6.24
N ASN A 371 -21.21 -16.42 5.86
CA ASN A 371 -22.22 -17.01 6.75
C ASN A 371 -21.96 -18.49 7.06
N ALA A 372 -21.30 -19.23 6.18
CA ALA A 372 -20.95 -20.62 6.42
C ALA A 372 -19.82 -20.81 7.45
N VAL A 373 -18.87 -19.85 7.55
CA VAL A 373 -17.64 -20.07 8.33
C VAL A 373 -17.31 -19.01 9.37
N LYS A 374 -18.00 -17.87 9.44
CA LYS A 374 -17.70 -16.76 10.37
C LYS A 374 -17.67 -17.16 11.85
N GLY A 375 -18.45 -18.17 12.25
CA GLY A 375 -18.44 -18.70 13.62
C GLY A 375 -17.35 -19.73 13.89
N HIS A 376 -16.51 -20.05 12.91
CA HIS A 376 -15.52 -21.10 13.07
C HIS A 376 -14.32 -20.62 13.89
N PRO A 377 -13.84 -21.38 14.92
CA PRO A 377 -12.79 -20.93 15.83
C PRO A 377 -11.41 -20.72 15.16
N ALA A 378 -11.19 -21.24 13.97
CA ALA A 378 -9.96 -21.02 13.23
C ALA A 378 -9.86 -19.63 12.56
N ILE A 379 -10.96 -18.90 12.40
CA ILE A 379 -10.93 -17.64 11.64
C ILE A 379 -10.26 -16.53 12.46
N LEU A 380 -9.26 -15.87 11.88
CA LEU A 380 -8.59 -14.68 12.43
C LEU A 380 -9.05 -13.40 11.74
N ALA A 381 -9.12 -13.43 10.42
CA ALA A 381 -9.41 -12.25 9.61
C ALA A 381 -9.92 -12.65 8.21
N TRP A 382 -10.54 -11.69 7.52
CA TRP A 382 -10.91 -11.79 6.12
C TRP A 382 -9.85 -11.15 5.24
N TYR A 383 -9.18 -11.93 4.39
CA TYR A 383 -8.17 -11.45 3.46
C TYR A 383 -8.81 -11.10 2.12
N VAL A 384 -8.84 -9.81 1.77
CA VAL A 384 -9.63 -9.31 0.64
C VAL A 384 -8.81 -8.78 -0.52
N ASN A 385 -7.54 -8.43 -0.28
CA ASN A 385 -6.68 -7.77 -1.27
C ASN A 385 -5.24 -8.24 -1.18
N ASP A 386 -4.62 -8.46 -2.36
CA ASP A 386 -3.22 -8.81 -2.56
C ASP A 386 -2.71 -8.00 -3.77
N GLU A 387 -2.05 -6.88 -3.49
CA GLU A 387 -1.49 -5.96 -4.48
C GLU A 387 -2.50 -5.47 -5.56
N ALA A 388 -3.77 -5.30 -5.18
CA ALA A 388 -4.79 -4.85 -6.13
C ALA A 388 -4.47 -3.46 -6.72
N PRO A 389 -4.85 -3.21 -7.98
CA PRO A 389 -4.69 -1.90 -8.61
C PRO A 389 -5.66 -0.86 -8.01
N ALA A 390 -5.37 0.43 -8.23
CA ALA A 390 -6.14 1.53 -7.64
C ALA A 390 -7.61 1.57 -8.07
N ASP A 391 -7.94 1.06 -9.25
CA ASP A 391 -9.31 0.97 -9.78
C ASP A 391 -10.17 -0.07 -9.04
N ALA A 392 -9.55 -1.01 -8.31
CA ALA A 392 -10.26 -1.94 -7.43
C ALA A 392 -10.80 -1.30 -6.14
N VAL A 393 -10.33 -0.11 -5.75
CA VAL A 393 -10.66 0.56 -4.48
C VAL A 393 -12.17 0.66 -4.22
N PRO A 394 -13.03 1.11 -5.16
CA PRO A 394 -14.47 1.18 -4.91
C PRO A 394 -15.08 -0.18 -4.55
N GLY A 395 -14.71 -1.24 -5.27
CA GLY A 395 -15.18 -2.61 -5.00
C GLY A 395 -14.69 -3.14 -3.65
N LEU A 396 -13.45 -2.85 -3.28
CA LEU A 396 -12.88 -3.25 -2.00
C LEU A 396 -13.54 -2.51 -0.82
N ARG A 397 -13.89 -1.22 -0.97
CA ARG A 397 -14.66 -0.46 0.03
C ARG A 397 -16.07 -1.05 0.22
N ASP A 398 -16.72 -1.45 -0.88
CA ASP A 398 -18.01 -2.15 -0.82
C ASP A 398 -17.90 -3.51 -0.13
N MET A 399 -16.87 -4.29 -0.48
CA MET A 399 -16.60 -5.58 0.12
C MET A 399 -16.38 -5.48 1.64
N ARG A 400 -15.55 -4.52 2.08
CA ARG A 400 -15.33 -4.27 3.51
C ARG A 400 -16.65 -3.92 4.22
N ARG A 401 -17.45 -3.04 3.63
CA ARG A 401 -18.74 -2.63 4.22
C ARG A 401 -19.70 -3.82 4.36
N ARG A 402 -19.79 -4.68 3.34
CA ARG A 402 -20.58 -5.92 3.40
C ARG A 402 -20.04 -6.88 4.45
N LEU A 403 -18.73 -7.05 4.54
CA LEU A 403 -18.11 -7.90 5.57
C LEU A 403 -18.42 -7.42 6.98
N HIS A 404 -18.35 -6.11 7.24
CA HIS A 404 -18.71 -5.54 8.54
C HIS A 404 -20.18 -5.77 8.92
N ALA A 405 -21.08 -5.79 7.93
CA ALA A 405 -22.49 -6.08 8.16
C ALA A 405 -22.77 -7.57 8.40
N LEU A 406 -22.03 -8.44 7.73
CA LEU A 406 -22.17 -9.91 7.81
C LEU A 406 -21.50 -10.51 9.05
N ASP A 407 -20.34 -9.95 9.40
CA ASP A 407 -19.48 -10.45 10.47
C ASP A 407 -18.89 -9.29 11.29
N PRO A 408 -19.44 -9.06 12.49
CA PRO A 408 -18.91 -8.05 13.39
C PRO A 408 -17.60 -8.48 14.09
N ASP A 409 -17.22 -9.76 14.06
CA ASP A 409 -16.23 -10.36 14.94
C ASP A 409 -14.80 -10.42 14.35
N HIS A 410 -14.62 -10.27 13.03
CA HIS A 410 -13.29 -10.46 12.43
C HIS A 410 -12.86 -9.23 11.60
N PRO A 411 -11.61 -8.81 11.72
CA PRO A 411 -11.08 -7.70 10.91
C PRO A 411 -10.89 -8.09 9.45
N VAL A 412 -10.90 -7.07 8.59
CA VAL A 412 -10.61 -7.19 7.16
C VAL A 412 -9.15 -6.79 6.91
N TRP A 413 -8.38 -7.65 6.25
CA TRP A 413 -6.97 -7.44 5.96
C TRP A 413 -6.70 -7.37 4.46
N GLY A 414 -5.85 -6.42 4.04
CA GLY A 414 -5.39 -6.27 2.68
C GLY A 414 -3.88 -5.98 2.63
N VAL A 415 -3.22 -6.39 1.55
CA VAL A 415 -1.78 -6.21 1.32
C VAL A 415 -1.54 -5.38 0.06
N THR A 416 -0.51 -4.53 0.08
CA THR A 416 -0.07 -3.78 -1.10
C THR A 416 1.45 -3.64 -1.14
N ASP A 417 2.02 -3.75 -2.34
CA ASP A 417 3.44 -3.51 -2.68
C ASP A 417 3.77 -2.02 -2.94
N LYS A 418 2.76 -1.13 -2.77
CA LYS A 418 2.85 0.29 -3.14
C LYS A 418 2.47 1.20 -1.97
N PRO A 419 3.43 1.53 -1.08
CA PRO A 419 3.14 2.36 0.09
C PRO A 419 2.54 3.74 -0.26
N TYR A 420 2.90 4.32 -1.41
CA TYR A 420 2.36 5.58 -1.90
C TYR A 420 0.87 5.51 -2.33
N LEU A 421 0.34 4.29 -2.53
CA LEU A 421 -1.09 4.08 -2.83
C LEU A 421 -1.94 3.82 -1.58
N VAL A 422 -1.36 3.72 -0.38
CA VAL A 422 -2.13 3.40 0.84
C VAL A 422 -3.21 4.44 1.11
N ARG A 423 -2.96 5.72 0.85
CA ARG A 423 -3.96 6.79 1.07
C ARG A 423 -5.25 6.57 0.24
N PRO A 424 -5.21 6.31 -1.06
CA PRO A 424 -6.40 5.90 -1.83
C PRO A 424 -7.10 4.63 -1.31
N PHE A 425 -6.35 3.70 -0.71
CA PHE A 425 -6.89 2.46 -0.16
C PHE A 425 -7.55 2.60 1.22
N LEU A 426 -7.56 3.79 1.83
CA LEU A 426 -8.29 4.01 3.08
C LEU A 426 -9.77 3.63 2.93
N GLY A 427 -10.29 2.93 3.93
CA GLY A 427 -11.65 2.40 3.91
C GLY A 427 -11.83 1.06 3.18
N THR A 428 -10.76 0.44 2.63
CA THR A 428 -10.83 -0.89 1.98
C THR A 428 -10.58 -2.05 2.94
N CYS A 429 -9.87 -1.81 4.04
CA CYS A 429 -9.52 -2.82 5.05
C CYS A 429 -9.46 -2.19 6.45
N ASP A 430 -9.37 -3.02 7.47
CA ASP A 430 -9.16 -2.65 8.87
C ASP A 430 -7.69 -2.74 9.26
N VAL A 431 -6.94 -3.60 8.58
CA VAL A 431 -5.51 -3.82 8.74
C VAL A 431 -4.85 -3.79 7.37
N ILE A 432 -3.74 -3.08 7.24
CA ILE A 432 -2.96 -3.03 6.00
C ILE A 432 -1.65 -3.82 6.16
N GLY A 433 -1.27 -4.56 5.14
CA GLY A 433 0.03 -5.22 5.04
C GLY A 433 0.91 -4.55 3.99
N MET A 434 2.22 -4.55 4.23
CA MET A 434 3.23 -4.21 3.25
C MET A 434 4.14 -5.41 3.04
N ASP A 435 4.50 -5.67 1.80
CA ASP A 435 5.29 -6.83 1.39
C ASP A 435 6.58 -6.47 0.64
N PRO A 436 7.49 -5.72 1.28
CA PRO A 436 8.78 -5.40 0.71
C PRO A 436 9.63 -6.68 0.61
N TYR A 437 10.02 -7.05 -0.61
CA TYR A 437 10.87 -8.22 -0.86
C TYR A 437 12.25 -7.79 -1.38
N PRO A 438 13.14 -7.27 -0.50
CA PRO A 438 14.38 -6.63 -0.92
C PRO A 438 15.50 -7.58 -1.29
N ILE A 439 15.51 -8.84 -0.79
CA ILE A 439 16.68 -9.73 -0.89
C ILE A 439 16.69 -10.46 -2.23
N GLY A 440 17.85 -10.45 -2.91
CA GLY A 440 17.98 -11.05 -4.23
C GLY A 440 17.27 -10.28 -5.34
N ASN A 441 16.77 -9.09 -5.06
CA ASN A 441 16.21 -8.17 -6.03
C ASN A 441 17.31 -7.24 -6.56
N ARG A 442 17.15 -6.68 -7.78
CA ARG A 442 18.10 -5.73 -8.39
C ARG A 442 18.50 -4.56 -7.47
N ARG A 443 17.66 -4.17 -6.53
CA ARG A 443 17.92 -3.08 -5.57
C ARG A 443 18.62 -3.54 -4.31
N ASN A 444 18.40 -4.78 -3.88
CA ASN A 444 18.91 -5.41 -2.64
C ASN A 444 18.92 -4.45 -1.42
N ALA A 445 17.86 -3.62 -1.32
CA ALA A 445 17.76 -2.50 -0.37
C ALA A 445 16.97 -2.94 0.87
N ILE A 446 17.64 -3.60 1.80
CA ILE A 446 17.00 -4.19 3.01
C ILE A 446 16.23 -3.17 3.86
N GLY A 447 16.59 -1.88 3.81
CA GLY A 447 15.88 -0.81 4.52
C GLY A 447 14.42 -0.63 4.08
N LEU A 448 14.02 -1.17 2.91
CA LEU A 448 12.62 -1.15 2.47
C LEU A 448 11.68 -1.86 3.46
N ALA A 449 12.20 -2.82 4.25
CA ALA A 449 11.43 -3.52 5.28
C ALA A 449 10.90 -2.59 6.38
N SER A 450 11.48 -1.41 6.56
CA SER A 450 10.97 -0.35 7.44
C SER A 450 10.44 0.86 6.69
N ASP A 451 11.03 1.22 5.52
CA ASP A 451 10.61 2.41 4.79
C ASP A 451 9.16 2.32 4.31
N TRP A 452 8.77 1.19 3.72
CA TRP A 452 7.40 0.99 3.24
C TRP A 452 6.36 1.00 4.36
N PRO A 453 6.54 0.26 5.49
CA PRO A 453 5.62 0.36 6.62
C PRO A 453 5.51 1.77 7.20
N LEU A 454 6.62 2.51 7.32
CA LEU A 454 6.60 3.88 7.83
C LEU A 454 5.88 4.83 6.87
N GLU A 455 6.10 4.69 5.56
CA GLU A 455 5.39 5.47 4.53
C GLU A 455 3.89 5.15 4.54
N ALA A 456 3.52 3.86 4.61
CA ALA A 456 2.13 3.42 4.71
C ALA A 456 1.45 3.95 5.98
N ARG A 457 2.16 3.98 7.11
CA ARG A 457 1.66 4.55 8.36
C ARG A 457 1.41 6.06 8.23
N ALA A 458 2.32 6.79 7.62
CA ALA A 458 2.14 8.22 7.36
C ALA A 458 0.97 8.47 6.40
N ALA A 459 0.88 7.69 5.31
CA ALA A 459 -0.20 7.79 4.33
C ALA A 459 -1.59 7.49 4.93
N SER A 460 -1.66 6.59 5.92
CA SER A 460 -2.91 6.24 6.62
C SER A 460 -3.17 7.09 7.87
N PHE A 461 -2.44 8.18 8.10
CA PHE A 461 -2.54 9.00 9.32
C PHE A 461 -2.33 8.20 10.62
N GLY A 462 -1.70 7.01 10.52
CA GLY A 462 -1.56 6.08 11.64
C GLY A 462 -2.86 5.39 12.08
N THR A 463 -3.94 5.53 11.33
CA THR A 463 -5.26 4.95 11.67
C THR A 463 -5.39 3.46 11.35
N LEU A 464 -4.54 2.93 10.45
CA LEU A 464 -4.55 1.50 10.10
C LEU A 464 -3.44 0.75 10.85
N PRO A 465 -3.78 -0.26 11.65
CA PRO A 465 -2.85 -1.28 12.11
C PRO A 465 -2.16 -1.99 10.94
N GLN A 466 -0.96 -2.51 11.18
CA GLN A 466 -0.17 -3.12 10.12
C GLN A 466 0.20 -4.57 10.43
N TRP A 467 -0.06 -5.50 9.49
CA TRP A 467 0.50 -6.84 9.50
C TRP A 467 1.45 -6.98 8.32
N GLN A 468 2.75 -7.03 8.62
CA GLN A 468 3.80 -7.03 7.60
C GLN A 468 4.02 -8.41 6.99
N VAL A 469 4.58 -8.42 5.77
CA VAL A 469 4.82 -9.65 5.01
C VAL A 469 6.32 -9.78 4.70
N PRO A 470 7.13 -10.31 5.64
CA PRO A 470 8.56 -10.54 5.42
C PRO A 470 8.84 -11.56 4.31
N GLN A 471 9.95 -11.35 3.58
CA GLN A 471 10.41 -12.25 2.52
C GLN A 471 11.09 -13.49 3.08
N THR A 472 10.60 -14.69 2.73
CA THR A 472 11.24 -15.97 3.04
C THR A 472 11.55 -16.81 1.81
N PHE A 473 11.43 -16.24 0.60
CA PHE A 473 11.57 -16.93 -0.67
C PHE A 473 12.79 -16.46 -1.48
N ASN A 474 13.14 -17.22 -2.52
CA ASN A 474 14.13 -16.88 -3.52
C ASN A 474 13.44 -16.37 -4.79
N TRP A 475 13.82 -15.19 -5.28
CA TRP A 475 13.26 -14.57 -6.49
C TRP A 475 13.33 -15.45 -7.73
N LYS A 476 14.29 -16.38 -7.85
CA LYS A 476 14.37 -17.30 -8.99
C LYS A 476 13.09 -18.12 -9.20
N TRP A 477 12.25 -18.29 -8.16
CA TRP A 477 11.00 -19.03 -8.27
C TRP A 477 9.91 -18.25 -9.01
N TYR A 478 10.02 -16.93 -9.04
CA TYR A 478 9.05 -16.03 -9.64
C TYR A 478 9.56 -15.38 -10.92
N ARG A 479 10.89 -15.33 -11.13
CA ARG A 479 11.58 -14.73 -12.27
C ARG A 479 12.43 -15.74 -13.01
N LYS A 480 11.81 -16.82 -13.47
CA LYS A 480 12.47 -17.98 -14.09
C LYS A 480 13.26 -17.66 -15.36
N GLU A 481 12.89 -16.59 -16.05
CA GLU A 481 13.51 -16.15 -17.32
C GLU A 481 14.70 -15.21 -17.11
N GLU A 482 14.93 -14.76 -15.86
CA GLU A 482 16.07 -13.92 -15.52
C GLU A 482 17.19 -14.77 -14.91
N THR A 483 18.38 -14.68 -15.48
CA THR A 483 19.61 -15.15 -14.82
C THR A 483 20.20 -14.00 -14.03
N ASN A 484 19.97 -13.98 -12.73
CA ASN A 484 20.58 -13.00 -11.85
C ASN A 484 21.34 -13.75 -10.74
N PRO A 485 22.68 -13.56 -10.63
CA PRO A 485 23.48 -14.22 -9.59
C PRO A 485 23.11 -13.79 -8.16
N GLU A 486 22.38 -12.68 -8.03
CA GLU A 486 21.86 -12.20 -6.75
C GLU A 486 20.67 -13.00 -6.23
N PHE A 487 20.03 -13.83 -7.07
CA PHE A 487 18.86 -14.63 -6.67
C PHE A 487 19.25 -15.67 -5.63
N ARG A 488 18.80 -15.47 -4.42
CA ARG A 488 19.02 -16.35 -3.26
C ARG A 488 17.94 -16.18 -2.20
N PHE A 489 17.93 -17.06 -1.24
CA PHE A 489 17.18 -16.85 0.00
C PHE A 489 17.80 -15.75 0.84
N PRO A 490 17.00 -15.06 1.69
CA PRO A 490 17.54 -14.28 2.79
C PRO A 490 18.40 -15.15 3.72
N THR A 491 19.51 -14.62 4.22
CA THR A 491 20.22 -15.25 5.34
C THR A 491 19.40 -15.11 6.62
N LYS A 492 19.75 -15.84 7.69
CA LYS A 492 19.08 -15.73 8.99
C LYS A 492 19.13 -14.30 9.52
N GLU A 493 20.28 -13.63 9.42
CA GLU A 493 20.49 -12.25 9.87
C GLU A 493 19.63 -11.26 9.04
N GLU A 494 19.54 -11.45 7.72
CA GLU A 494 18.70 -10.63 6.86
C GLU A 494 17.20 -10.84 7.17
N LEU A 495 16.79 -12.08 7.39
CA LEU A 495 15.42 -12.42 7.75
C LEU A 495 15.04 -11.79 9.10
N ALA A 496 15.88 -11.95 10.12
CA ALA A 496 15.68 -11.33 11.43
C ALA A 496 15.65 -9.79 11.31
N CYS A 497 16.61 -9.20 10.59
CA CYS A 497 16.65 -7.76 10.38
C CYS A 497 15.39 -7.22 9.71
N MET A 498 14.86 -7.85 8.63
CA MET A 498 13.61 -7.46 7.98
C MET A 498 12.42 -7.57 8.93
N THR A 499 12.33 -8.67 9.66
CA THR A 499 11.26 -8.94 10.63
C THR A 499 11.22 -7.87 11.73
N TYR A 500 12.37 -7.59 12.36
CA TYR A 500 12.45 -6.59 13.42
C TYR A 500 12.37 -5.14 12.90
N GLN A 501 12.75 -4.85 11.66
CA GLN A 501 12.45 -3.58 11.00
C GLN A 501 10.94 -3.35 10.90
N GLY A 502 10.17 -4.36 10.45
CA GLY A 502 8.71 -4.29 10.40
C GLY A 502 8.10 -4.03 11.77
N ILE A 503 8.56 -4.76 12.81
CA ILE A 503 8.11 -4.56 14.20
C ILE A 503 8.45 -3.14 14.69
N ALA A 504 9.67 -2.66 14.47
CA ALA A 504 10.09 -1.31 14.87
C ALA A 504 9.34 -0.22 14.09
N ALA A 505 8.97 -0.46 12.83
CA ALA A 505 8.14 0.45 12.03
C ALA A 505 6.66 0.46 12.45
N GLY A 506 6.23 -0.43 13.34
CA GLY A 506 4.90 -0.40 13.92
C GLY A 506 4.03 -1.62 13.66
N ALA A 507 4.56 -2.72 13.13
CA ALA A 507 3.78 -3.93 12.87
C ALA A 507 3.09 -4.45 14.15
N ASN A 508 1.83 -4.85 13.96
CA ASN A 508 0.97 -5.50 14.96
C ASN A 508 0.77 -7.00 14.65
N GLY A 509 1.42 -7.51 13.61
CA GLY A 509 1.45 -8.90 13.18
C GLY A 509 2.42 -9.09 12.03
N LEU A 510 2.76 -10.34 11.75
CA LEU A 510 3.67 -10.76 10.69
C LEU A 510 3.06 -11.96 9.96
N PHE A 511 3.25 -12.00 8.62
CA PHE A 511 2.85 -13.12 7.78
C PHE A 511 3.93 -13.38 6.74
N ASP A 512 4.83 -14.28 7.02
CA ASP A 512 6.00 -14.57 6.19
C ASP A 512 5.59 -15.14 4.82
N PHE A 513 6.13 -14.61 3.74
CA PHE A 513 5.87 -15.09 2.38
C PHE A 513 7.11 -15.80 1.82
N CYS A 514 7.07 -17.10 1.57
CA CYS A 514 6.01 -18.07 1.79
C CYS A 514 6.61 -19.47 2.09
N LEU A 515 5.83 -20.36 2.69
CA LEU A 515 6.15 -21.77 2.86
C LEU A 515 6.03 -22.52 1.51
N SER A 516 7.03 -23.32 1.18
CA SER A 516 6.96 -24.30 0.11
C SER A 516 7.25 -25.70 0.66
N SER A 517 6.20 -26.50 0.82
CA SER A 517 6.25 -27.78 1.54
C SER A 517 6.36 -29.01 0.63
N ASP A 518 6.28 -28.85 -0.70
CA ASP A 518 6.35 -30.00 -1.62
C ASP A 518 7.81 -30.43 -1.85
N PRO A 519 8.29 -31.50 -1.20
CA PRO A 519 9.67 -31.92 -1.29
C PRO A 519 10.01 -32.55 -2.66
N THR A 520 9.02 -32.82 -3.49
CA THR A 520 9.24 -33.36 -4.82
C THR A 520 9.71 -32.29 -5.81
N THR A 521 9.39 -31.03 -5.52
CA THR A 521 9.79 -29.86 -6.31
C THR A 521 11.18 -29.38 -5.90
N GLU A 522 11.91 -28.74 -6.83
CA GLU A 522 13.16 -28.04 -6.52
C GLU A 522 12.91 -26.95 -5.47
N ARG A 523 11.87 -26.16 -5.64
CA ARG A 523 11.46 -25.09 -4.72
C ARG A 523 11.26 -25.62 -3.30
N GLY A 524 10.55 -26.74 -3.14
CA GLY A 524 10.31 -27.32 -1.81
C GLY A 524 11.57 -27.84 -1.15
N ARG A 525 12.48 -28.49 -1.90
CA ARG A 525 13.78 -28.94 -1.36
C ARG A 525 14.67 -27.79 -0.92
N GLU A 526 14.75 -26.75 -1.73
CA GLU A 526 15.51 -25.55 -1.39
C GLU A 526 14.94 -24.82 -0.17
N PHE A 527 13.62 -24.72 -0.08
CA PHE A 527 12.96 -24.11 1.07
C PHE A 527 13.21 -24.91 2.35
N ALA A 528 13.14 -26.24 2.28
CA ALA A 528 13.38 -27.12 3.43
C ALA A 528 14.77 -26.88 4.07
N ALA A 529 15.78 -26.56 3.26
CA ALA A 529 17.11 -26.22 3.77
C ALA A 529 17.14 -24.88 4.55
N ASN A 530 16.18 -23.97 4.28
CA ASN A 530 16.08 -22.66 4.92
C ASN A 530 15.02 -22.63 6.05
N TRP A 531 14.19 -23.67 6.18
CA TRP A 531 13.06 -23.69 7.12
C TRP A 531 13.48 -23.49 8.58
N GLY A 532 14.64 -24.04 8.98
CA GLY A 532 15.19 -23.83 10.32
C GLY A 532 15.40 -22.35 10.65
N ASN A 533 16.00 -21.60 9.74
CA ASN A 533 16.23 -20.16 9.91
C ASN A 533 14.90 -19.39 10.06
N VAL A 534 13.89 -19.75 9.26
CA VAL A 534 12.56 -19.13 9.33
C VAL A 534 11.89 -19.41 10.68
N CYS A 535 11.96 -20.66 11.15
CA CYS A 535 11.43 -21.06 12.46
C CYS A 535 12.18 -20.39 13.62
N ASP A 536 13.51 -20.26 13.54
CA ASP A 536 14.30 -19.63 14.59
C ASP A 536 13.91 -18.17 14.78
N VAL A 537 13.75 -17.41 13.68
CA VAL A 537 13.31 -15.99 13.75
C VAL A 537 11.88 -15.89 14.27
N ALA A 538 10.96 -16.74 13.82
CA ALA A 538 9.60 -16.77 14.33
C ALA A 538 9.54 -17.15 15.83
N ALA A 539 10.40 -18.06 16.30
CA ALA A 539 10.51 -18.43 17.70
C ALA A 539 11.02 -17.27 18.57
N GLU A 540 12.00 -16.52 18.06
CA GLU A 540 12.53 -15.34 18.73
C GLU A 540 11.45 -14.24 18.85
N VAL A 541 10.71 -13.95 17.78
CA VAL A 541 9.57 -13.03 17.84
C VAL A 541 8.54 -13.50 18.86
N LYS A 542 8.22 -14.79 18.87
CA LYS A 542 7.29 -15.37 19.84
C LYS A 542 7.76 -15.19 21.28
N SER A 543 9.06 -15.34 21.56
CA SER A 543 9.64 -15.12 22.90
C SER A 543 9.54 -13.66 23.34
N ASN A 544 9.63 -12.71 22.40
CA ASN A 544 9.53 -11.27 22.64
C ASN A 544 8.08 -10.73 22.56
N ALA A 545 7.08 -11.58 22.24
CA ALA A 545 5.71 -11.15 22.00
C ALA A 545 5.10 -10.39 23.20
N GLY A 546 5.43 -10.77 24.43
CA GLY A 546 4.97 -10.07 25.63
C GLY A 546 5.39 -8.60 25.66
N LEU A 547 6.64 -8.30 25.30
CA LEU A 547 7.13 -6.93 25.20
C LEU A 547 6.51 -6.21 23.98
N ILE A 548 6.47 -6.85 22.82
CA ILE A 548 5.91 -6.27 21.57
C ILE A 548 4.43 -5.88 21.76
N LEU A 549 3.71 -6.61 22.59
CA LEU A 549 2.31 -6.36 22.93
C LEU A 549 2.11 -5.40 24.11
N SER A 550 3.19 -4.89 24.73
CA SER A 550 3.10 -3.85 25.76
C SER A 550 2.56 -2.53 25.19
N ASP A 551 2.21 -1.60 26.05
CA ASP A 551 1.66 -0.32 25.62
C ASP A 551 2.72 0.52 24.88
N PRO A 552 2.32 1.38 23.93
CA PRO A 552 3.25 2.28 23.27
C PRO A 552 4.04 3.12 24.26
N GLY A 553 5.36 3.16 24.11
CA GLY A 553 6.24 4.03 24.86
C GLY A 553 6.31 5.46 24.29
N PRO A 554 7.17 6.30 24.85
CA PRO A 554 7.39 7.65 24.35
C PRO A 554 7.84 7.64 22.88
N ALA A 555 7.36 8.60 22.08
CA ALA A 555 7.77 8.74 20.70
C ALA A 555 9.28 9.02 20.57
N VAL A 556 9.89 8.55 19.50
CA VAL A 556 11.28 8.87 19.15
C VAL A 556 11.31 10.28 18.55
N SER A 557 12.02 11.20 19.22
CA SER A 557 12.18 12.57 18.73
C SER A 557 13.36 12.73 17.77
N SER A 558 14.41 11.89 17.91
CA SER A 558 15.58 11.88 17.05
C SER A 558 16.28 10.53 17.09
N ALA A 559 16.66 10.02 15.92
CA ALA A 559 17.52 8.85 15.76
C ALA A 559 18.35 8.98 14.48
N PRO A 560 19.54 8.34 14.39
CA PRO A 560 20.27 8.22 13.14
C PRO A 560 19.44 7.51 12.05
N LYS A 561 19.63 7.92 10.79
CA LYS A 561 18.88 7.36 9.65
C LYS A 561 19.16 5.88 9.37
N GLU A 562 20.28 5.37 9.88
CA GLU A 562 20.75 4.00 9.76
C GLU A 562 19.94 3.03 10.63
N VAL A 563 19.14 3.55 11.56
CA VAL A 563 18.34 2.72 12.47
C VAL A 563 16.86 3.08 12.40
N VAL A 564 16.02 2.08 12.69
CA VAL A 564 14.61 2.26 13.03
C VAL A 564 14.41 1.87 14.48
N VAL A 565 13.57 2.61 15.20
CA VAL A 565 13.40 2.47 16.65
C VAL A 565 11.94 2.49 17.03
N ARG A 566 11.54 1.58 17.93
CA ARG A 566 10.22 1.58 18.57
C ARG A 566 10.37 1.42 20.07
N THR A 567 9.49 2.06 20.82
CA THR A 567 9.49 1.99 22.28
C THR A 567 8.19 1.40 22.81
N TRP A 568 8.27 0.77 23.95
CA TRP A 568 7.14 0.25 24.71
C TRP A 568 7.24 0.64 26.17
N ARG A 569 6.10 0.72 26.83
CA ARG A 569 5.97 0.85 28.28
C ARG A 569 5.44 -0.45 28.84
N THR A 570 6.25 -1.11 29.64
CA THR A 570 5.86 -2.34 30.32
C THR A 570 4.83 -2.07 31.42
N ASP A 571 4.16 -3.12 31.92
CA ASP A 571 3.20 -3.02 33.02
C ASP A 571 3.86 -2.47 34.33
N SER A 572 5.18 -2.63 34.49
CA SER A 572 5.94 -2.01 35.58
C SER A 572 6.23 -0.51 35.34
N GLY A 573 5.81 0.06 34.22
CA GLY A 573 6.06 1.46 33.85
C GLY A 573 7.44 1.71 33.20
N GLU A 574 8.28 0.68 33.06
CA GLU A 574 9.60 0.82 32.42
C GLU A 574 9.46 1.06 30.93
N VAL A 575 10.28 1.96 30.38
CA VAL A 575 10.39 2.16 28.93
C VAL A 575 11.47 1.24 28.39
N LYS A 576 11.11 0.43 27.41
CA LYS A 576 12.03 -0.42 26.64
C LYS A 576 12.02 -0.01 25.19
N ALA A 577 13.15 -0.16 24.49
CA ALA A 577 13.30 0.21 23.10
C ALA A 577 13.89 -0.95 22.29
N LEU A 578 13.34 -1.18 21.09
CA LEU A 578 13.96 -1.98 20.03
C LEU A 578 14.70 -1.02 19.12
N VAL A 579 15.97 -1.30 18.84
CA VAL A 579 16.78 -0.58 17.84
C VAL A 579 17.21 -1.58 16.78
N VAL A 580 17.00 -1.26 15.52
CA VAL A 580 17.37 -2.13 14.38
C VAL A 580 18.24 -1.36 13.41
N ASN A 581 19.44 -1.86 13.16
CA ASN A 581 20.33 -1.37 12.10
C ASN A 581 19.85 -1.90 10.75
N ARG A 582 19.29 -1.01 9.93
CA ARG A 582 18.70 -1.31 8.62
C ARG A 582 19.70 -1.22 7.47
N THR A 583 20.99 -1.33 7.79
CA THR A 583 22.09 -1.22 6.82
C THR A 583 23.08 -2.37 6.95
N ARG A 584 23.88 -2.57 5.89
CA ARG A 584 24.97 -3.56 5.86
C ARG A 584 26.30 -3.01 6.38
N GLN A 585 26.26 -1.90 7.11
CA GLN A 585 27.42 -1.29 7.79
C GLN A 585 27.11 -1.21 9.29
N PRO A 586 28.13 -1.23 10.16
CA PRO A 586 27.93 -0.97 11.58
C PRO A 586 27.24 0.38 11.80
N ALA A 587 26.32 0.45 12.75
CA ALA A 587 25.63 1.69 13.10
C ALA A 587 25.81 1.98 14.60
N ARG A 588 26.20 3.20 14.92
CA ARG A 588 26.32 3.69 16.30
C ARG A 588 25.82 5.12 16.41
N GLY A 589 25.31 5.46 17.55
CA GLY A 589 24.77 6.78 17.79
C GLY A 589 23.94 6.89 19.06
N GLU A 590 23.14 7.93 19.11
CA GLU A 590 22.23 8.21 20.22
C GLU A 590 20.79 8.31 19.69
N VAL A 591 19.85 7.75 20.43
CA VAL A 591 18.41 7.89 20.25
C VAL A 591 17.87 8.80 21.34
N ARG A 592 17.02 9.76 20.96
CA ARG A 592 16.32 10.66 21.90
C ARG A 592 14.81 10.43 21.81
N LEU A 593 14.17 10.42 22.96
CA LEU A 593 12.72 10.25 23.10
C LEU A 593 12.05 11.60 23.39
N ALA A 594 10.76 11.69 23.12
CA ALA A 594 9.97 12.91 23.29
C ALA A 594 9.85 13.35 24.77
N ASP A 595 9.99 12.42 25.72
CA ASP A 595 10.02 12.70 27.16
C ASP A 595 11.39 13.18 27.68
N GLY A 596 12.36 13.35 26.77
CA GLY A 596 13.72 13.80 27.06
C GLY A 596 14.70 12.70 27.50
N ALA A 597 14.27 11.44 27.56
CA ALA A 597 15.18 10.32 27.76
C ALA A 597 16.04 10.09 26.51
N ALA A 598 17.28 9.62 26.70
CA ALA A 598 18.18 9.31 25.61
C ALA A 598 19.03 8.07 25.95
N PHE A 599 19.47 7.35 24.93
CA PHE A 599 20.39 6.23 25.08
C PHE A 599 21.29 6.10 23.84
N ALA A 600 22.52 5.62 24.07
CA ALA A 600 23.46 5.32 22.99
C ALA A 600 23.32 3.83 22.58
N PHE A 601 23.64 3.56 21.33
CA PHE A 601 23.68 2.19 20.78
C PHE A 601 24.92 1.98 19.91
N ASP A 602 25.36 0.72 19.82
CA ASP A 602 26.39 0.25 18.88
C ASP A 602 25.93 -1.11 18.33
N LEU A 603 25.62 -1.18 17.05
CA LEU A 603 25.07 -2.35 16.38
C LEU A 603 25.94 -2.79 15.22
N ALA A 604 26.16 -4.09 15.11
CA ALA A 604 26.75 -4.73 13.94
C ALA A 604 25.90 -4.48 12.68
N PRO A 605 26.43 -4.76 11.47
CA PRO A 605 25.62 -4.78 10.25
C PRO A 605 24.38 -5.67 10.42
N LEU A 606 23.21 -5.18 10.03
CA LEU A 606 21.91 -5.86 10.16
C LEU A 606 21.53 -6.22 11.63
N GLY A 607 22.30 -5.74 12.60
CA GLY A 607 22.10 -6.04 14.02
C GLY A 607 20.85 -5.34 14.58
N TYR A 608 20.27 -5.91 15.60
CA TYR A 608 19.15 -5.36 16.36
C TYR A 608 19.29 -5.75 17.82
N GLY A 609 18.56 -5.05 18.68
CA GLY A 609 18.55 -5.41 20.10
C GLY A 609 17.53 -4.60 20.89
N PHE A 610 17.18 -5.14 22.05
CA PHE A 610 16.28 -4.52 23.01
C PHE A 610 17.08 -3.80 24.11
N VAL A 611 16.86 -2.51 24.24
CA VAL A 611 17.40 -1.71 25.35
C VAL A 611 16.52 -1.95 26.57
N GLY A 612 17.11 -2.46 27.65
CA GLY A 612 16.38 -2.91 28.84
C GLY A 612 15.62 -1.79 29.55
N LYS A 613 16.34 -0.80 30.07
CA LYS A 613 15.75 0.39 30.70
C LYS A 613 16.26 1.63 30.00
N VAL A 614 15.37 2.35 29.35
CA VAL A 614 15.72 3.66 28.82
C VAL A 614 15.66 4.67 29.97
N GLN A 615 16.83 5.10 30.45
CA GLN A 615 16.98 6.16 31.43
C GLN A 615 17.78 7.32 30.84
N LYS A 616 17.70 8.50 31.45
CA LYS A 616 18.55 9.61 31.04
C LYS A 616 20.03 9.19 31.10
N ASN A 617 20.73 9.28 29.96
CA ASN A 617 22.15 8.98 29.79
C ASN A 617 22.56 7.49 29.93
N SER A 618 21.73 6.52 29.60
CA SER A 618 22.13 5.13 29.50
C SER A 618 22.99 4.85 28.26
N HIS A 619 24.12 4.12 28.45
CA HIS A 619 24.92 3.55 27.36
C HIS A 619 24.66 2.05 27.32
N VAL A 620 24.24 1.56 26.17
CA VAL A 620 24.00 0.12 25.96
C VAL A 620 24.76 -0.33 24.72
N ALA A 621 25.69 -1.25 24.91
CA ALA A 621 26.27 -2.00 23.77
C ALA A 621 25.32 -3.18 23.48
N LEU A 622 24.78 -3.24 22.27
CA LEU A 622 23.87 -4.30 21.84
C LEU A 622 24.63 -5.26 20.91
N ALA A 623 24.75 -6.52 21.33
CA ALA A 623 25.22 -7.58 20.46
C ALA A 623 24.07 -8.10 19.58
N VAL A 624 24.39 -8.75 18.45
CA VAL A 624 23.38 -9.41 17.59
C VAL A 624 22.68 -10.50 18.41
N GLY A 625 21.37 -10.37 18.61
CA GLY A 625 20.57 -11.42 19.26
C GLY A 625 20.51 -11.39 20.78
N ASP A 626 20.87 -10.29 21.45
CA ASP A 626 20.64 -10.19 22.91
C ASP A 626 19.13 -10.13 23.19
N VAL A 627 18.60 -11.26 23.67
CA VAL A 627 17.23 -11.41 24.20
C VAL A 627 17.29 -11.08 25.70
N LEU A 628 16.47 -10.13 26.13
CA LEU A 628 16.28 -9.83 27.57
C LEU A 628 15.40 -10.86 28.25
#